data_8eef8632e9ed978875d6748fc8d9c406
#
_entry.id   8eef8632e9ed978875d6748fc8d9c406
#
_cell.length_a   1.000
_cell.length_b   1.000
_cell.length_c   1.000
_cell.angle_alpha   90.00
_cell.angle_beta   90.00
_cell.angle_gamma   90.00
#
_symmetry.space_group_name_H-M   'P 1'
#
loop_
_entity.id
_entity.type
_entity.pdbx_description
1 polymer ?
#
loop_
_entity_poly.entity_id
_entity_poly.type
_entity_poly.pdbx_seq_one_letter_code
_entity_poly.pdbx_strand_id
1 'polypeptide(L)'
;NAPGSKAPPEVKLDLGDGVTMEFVYIKPGTFTMGGENTEDSKWQGVEVPKHEVTITKGYYLGKYEVTQAQFQKIMGSNPSNASKDPNAPADTISEGDAVAFRNKLAEKTGRQTRLPTEAEWEYACRAGTTTKYFFGDDPSKLGEYAWFEDNDGGKSHPVGQKKPNPWGLYDICGNVVERVSDKYAKDYYAKSPQVDPTGPSQGTKSRFEYKLIAPRSGKYSLTAQVVTANYDQRLNVSVNDADSEIAVDVPFTVGNWQDSTPVTISLEEGENVLRFWRNR
;
A
#
# COMPACT_ATOMS: atom_id res chain seq x y z
N ASN A 1 -25.83 -20.37 -2.00
CA ASN A 1 -26.29 -19.40 -2.99
C ASN A 1 -27.52 -18.67 -2.46
N ALA A 2 -27.35 -17.50 -1.84
CA ALA A 2 -28.44 -16.58 -1.60
C ALA A 2 -28.71 -15.80 -2.91
N PRO A 3 -29.94 -15.80 -3.42
CA PRO A 3 -30.26 -15.06 -4.63
C PRO A 3 -30.37 -13.57 -4.33
N GLY A 4 -29.61 -12.74 -5.04
CA GLY A 4 -29.98 -11.33 -5.24
C GLY A 4 -29.24 -10.24 -4.49
N SER A 5 -27.96 -10.38 -4.11
CA SER A 5 -27.21 -9.16 -3.77
C SER A 5 -26.77 -8.48 -5.07
N LYS A 6 -27.40 -7.34 -5.39
CA LYS A 6 -26.87 -6.44 -6.43
C LYS A 6 -25.39 -6.20 -6.14
N ALA A 7 -24.55 -6.23 -7.19
CA ALA A 7 -23.18 -5.78 -7.08
C ALA A 7 -23.17 -4.40 -6.38
N PRO A 8 -22.26 -4.14 -5.44
CA PRO A 8 -22.15 -2.82 -4.84
C PRO A 8 -21.99 -1.78 -5.95
N PRO A 9 -22.66 -0.61 -5.82
CA PRO A 9 -22.60 0.41 -6.87
C PRO A 9 -21.14 0.87 -7.09
N GLU A 10 -20.82 1.23 -8.33
CA GLU A 10 -19.59 1.97 -8.63
C GLU A 10 -19.52 3.21 -7.72
N VAL A 11 -18.36 3.50 -7.20
CA VAL A 11 -18.13 4.69 -6.38
C VAL A 11 -17.47 5.75 -7.25
N LYS A 12 -18.09 6.91 -7.30
CA LYS A 12 -17.53 8.10 -7.92
C LYS A 12 -17.37 9.17 -6.85
N LEU A 13 -16.14 9.60 -6.61
CA LEU A 13 -15.82 10.69 -5.68
C LEU A 13 -15.73 11.99 -6.46
N ASP A 14 -16.42 13.02 -5.99
CA ASP A 14 -16.26 14.40 -6.47
C ASP A 14 -15.14 15.08 -5.66
N LEU A 15 -14.10 15.50 -6.36
CA LEU A 15 -12.96 16.21 -5.77
C LEU A 15 -13.10 17.74 -5.91
N GLY A 16 -14.20 18.21 -6.51
CA GLY A 16 -14.48 19.62 -6.79
C GLY A 16 -13.93 20.08 -8.15
N ASP A 17 -14.48 21.19 -8.65
CA ASP A 17 -14.12 21.81 -9.93
C ASP A 17 -14.22 20.87 -11.14
N GLY A 18 -15.15 19.91 -11.08
CA GLY A 18 -15.36 18.92 -12.13
C GLY A 18 -14.37 17.76 -12.14
N VAL A 19 -13.41 17.73 -11.21
CA VAL A 19 -12.46 16.61 -11.05
C VAL A 19 -13.11 15.50 -10.25
N THR A 20 -13.12 14.28 -10.79
CA THR A 20 -13.74 13.12 -10.13
C THR A 20 -12.80 11.92 -10.14
N MET A 21 -12.99 10.97 -9.20
CA MET A 21 -12.32 9.66 -9.20
C MET A 21 -13.37 8.56 -9.22
N GLU A 22 -13.17 7.57 -10.08
CA GLU A 22 -14.04 6.41 -10.22
C GLU A 22 -13.36 5.17 -9.66
N PHE A 23 -14.15 4.31 -9.01
CA PHE A 23 -13.67 3.10 -8.36
C PHE A 23 -14.53 1.91 -8.73
N VAL A 24 -13.88 0.78 -8.94
CA VAL A 24 -14.49 -0.53 -9.21
C VAL A 24 -14.46 -1.36 -7.94
N TYR A 25 -15.57 -2.02 -7.63
CA TYR A 25 -15.62 -2.97 -6.52
C TYR A 25 -15.01 -4.31 -6.91
N ILE A 26 -13.99 -4.71 -6.18
CA ILE A 26 -13.33 -6.00 -6.30
C ILE A 26 -13.90 -6.94 -5.25
N LYS A 27 -14.51 -8.05 -5.70
CA LYS A 27 -15.11 -9.04 -4.81
C LYS A 27 -14.03 -9.89 -4.13
N PRO A 28 -14.30 -10.41 -2.92
CA PRO A 28 -13.45 -11.43 -2.31
C PRO A 28 -13.29 -12.64 -3.23
N GLY A 29 -12.15 -13.32 -3.13
CA GLY A 29 -11.91 -14.53 -3.89
C GLY A 29 -10.49 -15.06 -3.75
N THR A 30 -10.23 -16.17 -4.43
CA THR A 30 -8.94 -16.86 -4.41
C THR A 30 -8.34 -16.88 -5.81
N PHE A 31 -7.02 -16.72 -5.90
CA PHE A 31 -6.29 -16.75 -7.17
C PHE A 31 -4.89 -17.31 -6.98
N THR A 32 -4.23 -17.62 -8.08
CA THR A 32 -2.81 -17.98 -8.08
C THR A 32 -1.98 -16.73 -8.31
N MET A 33 -1.24 -16.30 -7.29
CA MET A 33 -0.32 -15.18 -7.32
C MET A 33 1.05 -15.61 -7.84
N GLY A 34 1.68 -14.75 -8.61
CA GLY A 34 3.05 -14.94 -9.09
C GLY A 34 3.15 -15.44 -10.53
N GLY A 35 4.38 -15.50 -10.98
CA GLY A 35 4.76 -15.87 -12.34
C GLY A 35 5.51 -17.21 -12.43
N GLU A 36 5.87 -17.57 -13.64
CA GLU A 36 6.82 -18.67 -13.90
C GLU A 36 8.23 -18.12 -13.98
N ASN A 37 9.18 -18.91 -13.48
CA ASN A 37 10.59 -18.56 -13.60
C ASN A 37 11.04 -18.84 -15.03
N THR A 38 10.88 -17.86 -15.92
CA THR A 38 11.34 -17.95 -17.30
C THR A 38 12.70 -17.28 -17.44
N GLU A 39 13.62 -17.93 -18.15
CA GLU A 39 15.00 -17.44 -18.36
C GLU A 39 15.06 -16.09 -19.09
N ASP A 40 13.99 -15.73 -19.81
CA ASP A 40 13.93 -14.53 -20.65
C ASP A 40 13.47 -13.24 -19.91
N SER A 41 13.18 -13.31 -18.64
CA SER A 41 12.70 -12.16 -17.87
C SER A 41 13.84 -11.40 -17.20
N LYS A 42 13.92 -10.07 -17.39
CA LYS A 42 14.78 -9.18 -16.60
C LYS A 42 14.48 -9.26 -15.08
N TRP A 43 13.33 -9.83 -14.71
CA TRP A 43 12.79 -9.96 -13.37
C TRP A 43 12.80 -11.42 -12.87
N GLN A 44 13.76 -12.22 -13.33
CA GLN A 44 13.88 -13.62 -12.94
C GLN A 44 13.84 -13.81 -11.41
N GLY A 45 12.98 -14.71 -10.99
CA GLY A 45 12.91 -15.11 -9.57
C GLY A 45 12.26 -14.13 -8.62
N VAL A 46 11.65 -13.02 -9.09
CA VAL A 46 11.04 -11.99 -8.24
C VAL A 46 9.62 -12.37 -7.85
N GLU A 47 8.91 -13.06 -8.75
CA GLU A 47 7.49 -13.42 -8.61
C GLU A 47 7.29 -14.93 -8.43
N VAL A 48 8.24 -15.61 -7.83
CA VAL A 48 8.19 -17.08 -7.63
C VAL A 48 8.40 -17.44 -6.16
N PRO A 49 7.85 -18.58 -5.72
CA PRO A 49 6.98 -19.49 -6.49
C PRO A 49 5.56 -18.97 -6.65
N LYS A 50 4.88 -19.44 -7.71
CA LYS A 50 3.42 -19.31 -7.76
C LYS A 50 2.80 -19.94 -6.52
N HIS A 51 1.84 -19.25 -5.93
CA HIS A 51 1.15 -19.75 -4.74
C HIS A 51 -0.29 -19.27 -4.70
N GLU A 52 -1.14 -20.00 -4.00
CA GLU A 52 -2.54 -19.63 -3.82
C GLU A 52 -2.68 -18.51 -2.79
N VAL A 53 -3.48 -17.50 -3.13
CA VAL A 53 -3.82 -16.38 -2.24
C VAL A 53 -5.31 -16.17 -2.22
N THR A 54 -5.88 -16.00 -1.02
CA THR A 54 -7.28 -15.65 -0.78
C THR A 54 -7.39 -14.23 -0.26
N ILE A 55 -8.12 -13.40 -0.99
CA ILE A 55 -8.55 -12.07 -0.55
C ILE A 55 -9.91 -12.23 0.12
N THR A 56 -9.97 -12.03 1.43
CA THR A 56 -11.19 -12.33 2.23
C THR A 56 -12.20 -11.20 2.24
N LYS A 57 -11.79 -9.97 1.98
CA LYS A 57 -12.64 -8.78 2.02
C LYS A 57 -12.67 -8.08 0.68
N GLY A 58 -13.88 -7.73 0.22
CA GLY A 58 -13.99 -6.88 -0.95
C GLY A 58 -13.51 -5.47 -0.67
N TYR A 59 -12.99 -4.81 -1.71
CA TYR A 59 -12.46 -3.47 -1.65
C TYR A 59 -12.80 -2.70 -2.93
N TYR A 60 -12.61 -1.39 -2.89
CA TYR A 60 -12.72 -0.55 -4.06
C TYR A 60 -11.32 -0.18 -4.57
N LEU A 61 -11.06 -0.41 -5.84
CA LEU A 61 -9.82 -0.03 -6.52
C LEU A 61 -10.12 1.07 -7.53
N GLY A 62 -9.19 2.02 -7.70
CA GLY A 62 -9.29 3.05 -8.73
C GLY A 62 -9.50 2.40 -10.10
N LYS A 63 -10.50 2.87 -10.85
CA LYS A 63 -10.79 2.40 -12.20
C LYS A 63 -9.65 2.67 -13.17
N TYR A 64 -8.94 3.75 -12.89
CA TYR A 64 -7.78 4.26 -13.61
C TYR A 64 -6.66 4.57 -12.61
N GLU A 65 -5.46 4.68 -13.10
CA GLU A 65 -4.36 5.33 -12.40
C GLU A 65 -4.78 6.73 -11.93
N VAL A 66 -4.21 7.21 -10.82
CA VAL A 66 -4.47 8.59 -10.36
C VAL A 66 -3.98 9.58 -11.40
N THR A 67 -4.86 10.40 -11.94
CA THR A 67 -4.47 11.39 -12.96
C THR A 67 -3.77 12.60 -12.36
N GLN A 68 -3.03 13.33 -13.20
CA GLN A 68 -2.35 14.57 -12.82
C GLN A 68 -3.35 15.62 -12.30
N ALA A 69 -4.54 15.74 -12.93
CA ALA A 69 -5.58 16.63 -12.45
C ALA A 69 -6.09 16.25 -11.06
N GLN A 70 -6.29 14.95 -10.79
CA GLN A 70 -6.70 14.46 -9.47
C GLN A 70 -5.61 14.69 -8.44
N PHE A 71 -4.35 14.39 -8.77
CA PHE A 71 -3.22 14.61 -7.88
C PHE A 71 -3.05 16.09 -7.54
N GLN A 72 -3.04 16.96 -8.55
CA GLN A 72 -2.99 18.41 -8.39
C GLN A 72 -4.12 18.93 -7.51
N LYS A 73 -5.34 18.40 -7.71
CA LYS A 73 -6.54 18.82 -6.96
C LYS A 73 -6.45 18.50 -5.47
N ILE A 74 -5.84 17.38 -5.12
CA ILE A 74 -5.69 16.93 -3.74
C ILE A 74 -4.43 17.53 -3.09
N MET A 75 -3.31 17.56 -3.83
CA MET A 75 -2.02 17.96 -3.26
C MET A 75 -1.74 19.47 -3.36
N GLY A 76 -2.37 20.16 -4.30
CA GLY A 76 -2.08 21.56 -4.63
C GLY A 76 -0.86 21.74 -5.56
N SER A 77 -0.15 20.66 -5.90
CA SER A 77 1.02 20.65 -6.79
C SER A 77 1.04 19.38 -7.63
N ASN A 78 1.73 19.40 -8.77
CA ASN A 78 1.90 18.25 -9.65
C ASN A 78 3.38 18.10 -10.05
N PRO A 79 4.07 17.04 -9.59
CA PRO A 79 5.49 16.81 -9.91
C PRO A 79 5.69 16.11 -11.25
N SER A 80 4.62 15.67 -11.93
CA SER A 80 4.67 14.85 -13.14
C SER A 80 5.43 15.53 -14.28
N ASN A 81 6.22 14.75 -15.00
CA ASN A 81 7.06 15.25 -16.07
C ASN A 81 7.01 14.45 -17.38
N ALA A 82 6.50 13.20 -17.36
CA ALA A 82 6.43 12.34 -18.54
C ALA A 82 5.35 12.79 -19.54
N SER A 83 4.30 13.47 -19.09
CA SER A 83 3.24 14.06 -19.91
C SER A 83 2.81 15.41 -19.35
N LYS A 84 2.23 16.25 -20.22
CA LYS A 84 1.60 17.52 -19.82
C LYS A 84 0.07 17.47 -19.87
N ASP A 85 -0.50 16.32 -20.22
CA ASP A 85 -1.95 16.14 -20.25
C ASP A 85 -2.47 15.93 -18.81
N PRO A 86 -3.45 16.72 -18.34
CA PRO A 86 -4.01 16.57 -17.00
C PRO A 86 -4.72 15.22 -16.78
N ASN A 87 -5.11 14.54 -17.86
CA ASN A 87 -5.71 13.21 -17.80
C ASN A 87 -4.68 12.07 -17.89
N ALA A 88 -3.40 12.37 -18.11
CA ALA A 88 -2.34 11.36 -17.96
C ALA A 88 -2.15 11.03 -16.48
N PRO A 89 -1.60 9.84 -16.16
CA PRO A 89 -1.33 9.47 -14.78
C PRO A 89 -0.33 10.42 -14.13
N ALA A 90 -0.44 10.57 -12.83
CA ALA A 90 0.53 11.28 -12.02
C ALA A 90 1.80 10.41 -11.91
N ASP A 91 2.91 10.92 -12.43
CA ASP A 91 4.22 10.29 -12.40
C ASP A 91 5.21 11.05 -11.50
N THR A 92 6.41 10.50 -11.31
CA THR A 92 7.46 11.09 -10.47
C THR A 92 7.02 11.21 -8.99
N ILE A 93 6.15 10.30 -8.55
CA ILE A 93 5.56 10.27 -7.22
C ILE A 93 6.44 9.45 -6.27
N SER A 94 6.94 10.07 -5.21
CA SER A 94 7.64 9.36 -4.13
C SER A 94 6.65 8.54 -3.27
N GLU A 95 7.17 7.66 -2.41
CA GLU A 95 6.35 6.96 -1.42
C GLU A 95 5.67 7.95 -0.47
N GLY A 96 6.41 8.99 -0.04
CA GLY A 96 5.88 10.04 0.82
C GLY A 96 4.72 10.80 0.17
N ASP A 97 4.82 11.11 -1.13
CA ASP A 97 3.76 11.78 -1.88
C ASP A 97 2.50 10.91 -1.97
N ALA A 98 2.65 9.60 -2.24
CA ALA A 98 1.53 8.67 -2.28
C ALA A 98 0.82 8.55 -0.93
N VAL A 99 1.58 8.51 0.18
CA VAL A 99 1.03 8.52 1.55
C VAL A 99 0.31 9.84 1.84
N ALA A 100 0.90 10.97 1.48
CA ALA A 100 0.29 12.28 1.68
C ALA A 100 -0.98 12.44 0.85
N PHE A 101 -0.97 12.00 -0.41
CA PHE A 101 -2.14 12.03 -1.29
C PHE A 101 -3.31 11.25 -0.69
N ARG A 102 -3.10 9.98 -0.29
CA ARG A 102 -4.17 9.17 0.30
C ARG A 102 -4.74 9.79 1.58
N ASN A 103 -3.89 10.37 2.45
CA ASN A 103 -4.34 11.00 3.68
C ASN A 103 -5.22 12.23 3.41
N LYS A 104 -4.78 13.12 2.50
CA LYS A 104 -5.56 14.29 2.08
C LYS A 104 -6.86 13.90 1.36
N LEU A 105 -6.83 12.82 0.56
CA LEU A 105 -8.02 12.28 -0.09
C LEU A 105 -9.02 11.77 0.96
N ALA A 106 -8.55 11.05 1.98
CA ALA A 106 -9.37 10.58 3.08
C ALA A 106 -10.00 11.73 3.87
N GLU A 107 -9.22 12.75 4.21
CA GLU A 107 -9.69 13.96 4.87
C GLU A 107 -10.76 14.68 4.04
N LYS A 108 -10.50 14.91 2.76
CA LYS A 108 -11.41 15.59 1.86
C LYS A 108 -12.73 14.87 1.66
N THR A 109 -12.71 13.55 1.60
CA THR A 109 -13.88 12.73 1.23
C THR A 109 -14.58 12.09 2.42
N GLY A 110 -13.98 12.11 3.61
CA GLY A 110 -14.46 11.40 4.80
C GLY A 110 -14.41 9.86 4.66
N ARG A 111 -13.68 9.33 3.67
CA ARG A 111 -13.56 7.90 3.41
C ARG A 111 -12.16 7.40 3.75
N GLN A 112 -12.08 6.20 4.30
CA GLN A 112 -10.79 5.55 4.48
C GLN A 112 -10.20 5.19 3.11
N THR A 113 -8.97 5.63 2.86
CA THR A 113 -8.22 5.36 1.64
C THR A 113 -6.86 4.77 1.98
N ARG A 114 -6.40 3.84 1.16
CA ARG A 114 -5.10 3.19 1.29
C ARG A 114 -4.56 2.79 -0.08
N LEU A 115 -3.29 2.49 -0.17
CA LEU A 115 -2.76 1.76 -1.32
C LEU A 115 -3.24 0.30 -1.26
N PRO A 116 -3.42 -0.37 -2.39
CA PRO A 116 -3.65 -1.81 -2.43
C PRO A 116 -2.40 -2.54 -1.92
N THR A 117 -2.54 -3.76 -1.44
CA THR A 117 -1.41 -4.67 -1.31
C THR A 117 -1.02 -5.19 -2.71
N GLU A 118 0.20 -5.71 -2.87
CA GLU A 118 0.62 -6.34 -4.13
C GLU A 118 -0.34 -7.46 -4.53
N ALA A 119 -0.76 -8.28 -3.57
CA ALA A 119 -1.72 -9.36 -3.83
C ALA A 119 -3.10 -8.85 -4.25
N GLU A 120 -3.60 -7.77 -3.66
CA GLU A 120 -4.85 -7.14 -4.09
C GLU A 120 -4.72 -6.57 -5.50
N TRP A 121 -3.60 -5.92 -5.79
CA TRP A 121 -3.33 -5.36 -7.11
C TRP A 121 -3.25 -6.46 -8.18
N GLU A 122 -2.47 -7.54 -7.95
CA GLU A 122 -2.35 -8.64 -8.90
C GLU A 122 -3.67 -9.39 -9.09
N TYR A 123 -4.42 -9.61 -7.99
CA TYR A 123 -5.76 -10.21 -8.07
C TYR A 123 -6.69 -9.41 -8.97
N ALA A 124 -6.69 -8.09 -8.80
CA ALA A 124 -7.48 -7.18 -9.62
C ALA A 124 -6.99 -7.12 -11.08
N CYS A 125 -5.68 -7.14 -11.30
CA CYS A 125 -5.07 -7.19 -12.63
C CYS A 125 -5.49 -8.45 -13.39
N ARG A 126 -5.39 -9.62 -12.76
CA ARG A 126 -5.78 -10.91 -13.36
C ARG A 126 -7.27 -11.02 -13.62
N ALA A 127 -8.11 -10.34 -12.87
CA ALA A 127 -9.55 -10.30 -13.06
C ALA A 127 -10.20 -11.70 -13.25
N GLY A 128 -9.74 -12.68 -12.49
CA GLY A 128 -10.25 -14.06 -12.52
C GLY A 128 -9.62 -14.97 -13.59
N THR A 129 -8.63 -14.51 -14.35
CA THR A 129 -7.92 -15.34 -15.32
C THR A 129 -6.69 -16.00 -14.72
N THR A 130 -6.21 -17.07 -15.37
CA THR A 130 -5.00 -17.82 -14.99
C THR A 130 -3.90 -17.74 -16.06
N THR A 131 -4.16 -17.03 -17.14
CA THR A 131 -3.25 -16.82 -18.27
C THR A 131 -2.15 -15.81 -17.92
N LYS A 132 -1.14 -15.69 -18.80
CA LYS A 132 -0.03 -14.75 -18.62
C LYS A 132 -0.53 -13.30 -18.47
N TYR A 133 -1.48 -12.91 -19.30
CA TYR A 133 -2.20 -11.64 -19.22
C TYR A 133 -3.68 -11.92 -18.99
N PHE A 134 -4.43 -10.94 -18.50
CA PHE A 134 -5.89 -11.11 -18.34
C PHE A 134 -6.65 -11.33 -19.67
N PHE A 135 -6.05 -11.02 -20.79
CA PHE A 135 -6.60 -11.23 -22.14
C PHE A 135 -6.11 -12.50 -22.84
N GLY A 136 -5.30 -13.34 -22.18
CA GLY A 136 -4.74 -14.59 -22.70
C GLY A 136 -3.22 -14.62 -22.69
N ASP A 137 -2.64 -15.55 -23.45
CA ASP A 137 -1.19 -15.78 -23.48
C ASP A 137 -0.49 -15.15 -24.70
N ASP A 138 -1.25 -14.57 -25.63
CA ASP A 138 -0.73 -13.99 -26.86
C ASP A 138 -0.22 -12.56 -26.65
N PRO A 139 1.12 -12.33 -26.60
CA PRO A 139 1.69 -11.01 -26.35
C PRO A 139 1.42 -10.01 -27.49
N SER A 140 1.09 -10.46 -28.71
CA SER A 140 0.81 -9.58 -29.86
C SER A 140 -0.41 -8.69 -29.62
N LYS A 141 -1.30 -9.07 -28.69
CA LYS A 141 -2.48 -8.32 -28.31
C LYS A 141 -2.23 -7.25 -27.25
N LEU A 142 -1.04 -7.24 -26.64
CA LEU A 142 -0.74 -6.32 -25.52
C LEU A 142 -1.05 -4.85 -25.88
N GLY A 143 -0.77 -4.42 -27.10
CA GLY A 143 -1.04 -3.08 -27.59
C GLY A 143 -2.51 -2.65 -27.59
N GLU A 144 -3.46 -3.60 -27.51
CA GLU A 144 -4.89 -3.29 -27.40
C GLU A 144 -5.28 -2.88 -25.96
N TYR A 145 -4.48 -3.33 -24.96
CA TYR A 145 -4.81 -3.24 -23.52
C TYR A 145 -3.85 -2.38 -22.73
N ALA A 146 -2.64 -2.10 -23.26
CA ALA A 146 -1.61 -1.40 -22.52
C ALA A 146 -0.81 -0.42 -23.40
N TRP A 147 -0.29 0.63 -22.74
CA TRP A 147 0.81 1.45 -23.22
C TRP A 147 2.10 0.88 -22.66
N PHE A 148 3.09 0.59 -23.49
CA PHE A 148 4.37 0.00 -23.11
C PHE A 148 5.46 0.46 -24.08
N GLU A 149 6.74 0.10 -23.84
CA GLU A 149 7.92 0.62 -24.53
C GLU A 149 7.80 0.69 -26.07
N ASP A 150 7.14 -0.32 -26.69
CA ASP A 150 7.02 -0.37 -28.16
C ASP A 150 5.94 0.57 -28.73
N ASN A 151 5.03 1.08 -27.91
CA ASN A 151 3.88 1.86 -28.39
C ASN A 151 3.59 3.15 -27.62
N ASP A 152 4.33 3.45 -26.53
CA ASP A 152 4.11 4.62 -25.69
C ASP A 152 4.79 5.89 -26.22
N GLY A 153 5.75 5.76 -27.14
CA GLY A 153 6.50 6.90 -27.67
C GLY A 153 7.31 7.63 -26.61
N GLY A 154 7.72 6.94 -25.52
CA GLY A 154 8.54 7.47 -24.43
C GLY A 154 7.80 8.41 -23.48
N LYS A 155 6.49 8.31 -23.36
CA LYS A 155 5.67 9.17 -22.49
C LYS A 155 4.45 8.43 -21.94
N SER A 156 3.91 8.91 -20.83
CA SER A 156 2.61 8.46 -20.35
C SER A 156 1.45 9.06 -21.17
N HIS A 157 0.38 8.33 -21.25
CA HIS A 157 -0.83 8.68 -22.02
C HIS A 157 -2.03 8.94 -21.12
N PRO A 158 -3.04 9.71 -21.56
CA PRO A 158 -4.30 9.84 -20.85
C PRO A 158 -4.89 8.47 -20.52
N VAL A 159 -5.37 8.33 -19.29
CA VAL A 159 -5.92 7.07 -18.80
C VAL A 159 -7.17 6.64 -19.57
N GLY A 160 -7.44 5.34 -19.62
CA GLY A 160 -8.66 4.79 -20.21
C GLY A 160 -8.69 4.77 -21.74
N GLN A 161 -7.58 4.94 -22.42
CA GLN A 161 -7.53 4.90 -23.89
C GLN A 161 -7.41 3.49 -24.47
N LYS A 162 -7.02 2.52 -23.66
CA LYS A 162 -6.91 1.10 -24.02
C LYS A 162 -8.13 0.34 -23.50
N LYS A 163 -8.27 -0.92 -23.88
CA LYS A 163 -9.36 -1.79 -23.40
C LYS A 163 -9.15 -2.13 -21.91
N PRO A 164 -10.23 -2.17 -21.10
CA PRO A 164 -10.13 -2.58 -19.71
C PRO A 164 -9.97 -4.10 -19.57
N ASN A 165 -9.60 -4.52 -18.36
CA ASN A 165 -9.70 -5.93 -18.00
C ASN A 165 -11.18 -6.34 -17.75
N PRO A 166 -11.46 -7.66 -17.56
CA PRO A 166 -12.82 -8.16 -17.34
C PRO A 166 -13.58 -7.54 -16.16
N TRP A 167 -12.86 -6.93 -15.20
CA TRP A 167 -13.48 -6.25 -14.06
C TRP A 167 -13.62 -4.75 -14.24
N GLY A 168 -13.25 -4.21 -15.42
CA GLY A 168 -13.43 -2.81 -15.76
C GLY A 168 -12.30 -1.89 -15.31
N LEU A 169 -11.12 -2.43 -14.99
CA LEU A 169 -9.91 -1.67 -14.68
C LEU A 169 -9.13 -1.40 -15.96
N TYR A 170 -8.70 -0.17 -16.14
CA TYR A 170 -7.95 0.30 -17.31
C TYR A 170 -6.48 0.44 -16.99
N ASP A 171 -5.65 0.37 -18.01
CA ASP A 171 -4.21 0.63 -18.01
C ASP A 171 -3.38 -0.25 -17.05
N ILE A 172 -4.00 -1.20 -16.36
CA ILE A 172 -3.41 -2.02 -15.29
C ILE A 172 -2.23 -2.91 -15.73
N CYS A 173 -1.92 -3.00 -17.03
CA CYS A 173 -0.76 -3.72 -17.57
C CYS A 173 0.29 -2.80 -18.18
N GLY A 174 0.21 -1.48 -17.98
CA GLY A 174 1.17 -0.55 -18.57
C GLY A 174 0.98 0.89 -18.15
N ASN A 175 1.28 1.82 -19.04
CA ASN A 175 1.24 3.28 -18.88
C ASN A 175 2.26 3.78 -17.84
N VAL A 176 2.04 3.60 -16.55
CA VAL A 176 3.04 3.88 -15.51
C VAL A 176 3.15 2.75 -14.49
N VAL A 177 4.26 2.71 -13.75
CA VAL A 177 4.44 1.78 -12.63
C VAL A 177 3.59 2.24 -11.46
N GLU A 178 2.75 1.34 -10.95
CA GLU A 178 1.88 1.61 -9.82
C GLU A 178 2.51 1.25 -8.47
N ARG A 179 2.18 2.02 -7.44
CA ARG A 179 2.65 1.77 -6.09
C ARG A 179 1.67 0.93 -5.31
N VAL A 180 2.21 -0.09 -4.65
CA VAL A 180 1.50 -0.90 -3.66
C VAL A 180 1.99 -0.58 -2.24
N SER A 181 1.27 -1.05 -1.23
CA SER A 181 1.64 -0.84 0.17
C SER A 181 2.80 -1.71 0.63
N ASP A 182 3.06 -2.78 -0.09
CA ASP A 182 4.05 -3.78 0.25
C ASP A 182 5.48 -3.28 0.02
N LYS A 183 6.41 -3.83 0.76
CA LYS A 183 7.83 -3.68 0.50
C LYS A 183 8.35 -4.93 -0.21
N TYR A 184 9.38 -4.76 -1.00
CA TYR A 184 10.01 -5.89 -1.68
C TYR A 184 10.91 -6.68 -0.74
N ALA A 185 10.78 -8.03 -0.78
CA ALA A 185 11.77 -8.95 -0.24
C ALA A 185 11.89 -10.17 -1.15
N LYS A 186 13.12 -10.47 -1.56
CA LYS A 186 13.44 -11.48 -2.58
C LYS A 186 12.75 -12.84 -2.39
N ASP A 187 12.63 -13.30 -1.15
CA ASP A 187 12.10 -14.64 -0.84
C ASP A 187 10.68 -14.57 -0.26
N TYR A 188 9.97 -13.47 -0.46
CA TYR A 188 8.68 -13.28 0.21
C TYR A 188 7.62 -14.26 -0.29
N TYR A 189 7.52 -14.49 -1.59
CA TYR A 189 6.50 -15.38 -2.18
C TYR A 189 6.54 -16.80 -1.62
N ALA A 190 7.74 -17.32 -1.32
CA ALA A 190 7.90 -18.63 -0.68
C ALA A 190 7.41 -18.70 0.78
N LYS A 191 7.16 -17.54 1.41
CA LYS A 191 6.80 -17.40 2.82
C LYS A 191 5.50 -16.59 2.99
N SER A 192 4.91 -16.13 1.90
CA SER A 192 3.71 -15.31 1.91
C SER A 192 2.55 -16.04 2.60
N PRO A 193 1.81 -15.40 3.49
CA PRO A 193 0.55 -15.94 3.97
C PRO A 193 -0.41 -16.20 2.81
N GLN A 194 -1.17 -17.27 2.89
CA GLN A 194 -2.18 -17.58 1.87
C GLN A 194 -3.43 -16.69 1.99
N VAL A 195 -3.62 -16.02 3.12
CA VAL A 195 -4.82 -15.21 3.38
C VAL A 195 -4.43 -13.77 3.62
N ASP A 196 -4.99 -12.87 2.81
CA ASP A 196 -4.81 -11.42 2.89
C ASP A 196 -3.33 -10.99 3.09
N PRO A 197 -2.38 -11.43 2.24
CA PRO A 197 -0.97 -11.06 2.40
C PRO A 197 -0.79 -9.54 2.27
N THR A 198 0.07 -8.98 3.13
CA THR A 198 0.35 -7.55 3.22
C THR A 198 1.81 -7.22 2.89
N GLY A 199 2.46 -8.11 2.17
CA GLY A 199 3.89 -8.01 1.90
C GLY A 199 4.75 -8.52 3.05
N PRO A 200 6.07 -8.59 2.84
CA PRO A 200 6.98 -8.99 3.90
C PRO A 200 6.75 -8.06 5.07
N SER A 201 6.49 -8.65 6.23
CA SER A 201 6.61 -7.88 7.47
C SER A 201 7.95 -7.19 7.36
N GLN A 202 7.98 -5.85 7.45
CA GLN A 202 9.26 -5.15 7.47
C GLN A 202 10.11 -5.85 8.52
N GLY A 203 10.92 -6.77 8.08
CA GLY A 203 11.83 -7.52 8.90
C GLY A 203 12.86 -6.54 9.41
N THR A 204 12.61 -6.12 10.49
CA THR A 204 13.12 -5.52 11.67
C THR A 204 12.00 -4.62 12.18
N LYS A 205 11.31 -5.05 13.21
CA LYS A 205 10.81 -4.10 14.17
C LYS A 205 11.92 -3.07 14.23
N SER A 206 11.71 -1.82 13.78
CA SER A 206 12.70 -0.77 14.01
C SER A 206 12.84 -0.72 15.52
N ARG A 207 13.73 -1.52 16.05
CA ARG A 207 14.01 -1.57 17.46
C ARG A 207 14.98 -0.46 17.72
N PHE A 208 14.53 0.52 18.47
CA PHE A 208 15.41 1.46 19.10
C PHE A 208 15.79 0.86 20.46
N GLU A 209 17.05 0.81 20.74
CA GLU A 209 17.54 0.43 22.06
C GLU A 209 18.09 1.65 22.76
N TYR A 210 17.61 1.89 23.97
CA TYR A 210 18.17 2.88 24.87
C TYR A 210 18.71 2.19 26.09
N LYS A 211 19.96 2.50 26.42
CA LYS A 211 20.57 2.14 27.69
C LYS A 211 20.40 3.30 28.65
N LEU A 212 19.89 3.01 29.82
CA LEU A 212 19.77 3.98 30.90
C LEU A 212 20.22 3.38 32.22
N ILE A 213 20.70 4.21 33.11
CA ILE A 213 21.11 3.81 34.45
C ILE A 213 20.04 4.27 35.43
N ALA A 214 19.34 3.33 36.05
CA ALA A 214 18.41 3.62 37.12
C ALA A 214 19.16 3.73 38.45
N PRO A 215 18.95 4.80 39.24
CA PRO A 215 19.64 5.00 40.49
C PRO A 215 19.18 4.05 41.59
N ARG A 216 18.06 3.36 41.38
CA ARG A 216 17.50 2.32 42.29
C ARG A 216 16.48 1.49 41.54
N SER A 217 16.23 0.27 42.00
CA SER A 217 15.09 -0.52 41.49
C SER A 217 13.75 0.14 41.84
N GLY A 218 12.79 0.07 40.91
CA GLY A 218 11.48 0.64 41.17
C GLY A 218 10.63 0.85 39.92
N LYS A 219 9.48 1.50 40.15
CA LYS A 219 8.54 1.89 39.09
C LYS A 219 8.87 3.30 38.63
N TYR A 220 8.95 3.45 37.30
CA TYR A 220 9.24 4.73 36.64
C TYR A 220 8.14 5.05 35.64
N SER A 221 7.87 6.34 35.45
CA SER A 221 7.00 6.82 34.38
C SER A 221 7.83 7.02 33.12
N LEU A 222 7.42 6.37 32.01
CA LEU A 222 8.03 6.55 30.71
C LEU A 222 7.08 7.38 29.84
N THR A 223 7.58 8.46 29.29
CA THR A 223 6.89 9.30 28.29
C THR A 223 7.81 9.45 27.08
N ALA A 224 7.28 9.28 25.89
CA ALA A 224 8.03 9.48 24.65
C ALA A 224 7.55 10.76 23.95
N GLN A 225 8.48 11.62 23.55
CA GLN A 225 8.16 12.70 22.61
C GLN A 225 8.17 12.14 21.20
N VAL A 226 7.06 12.28 20.51
CA VAL A 226 6.85 11.67 19.21
C VAL A 226 6.30 12.65 18.18
N VAL A 227 6.67 12.41 16.92
CA VAL A 227 6.03 12.99 15.75
C VAL A 227 5.40 11.87 14.97
N THR A 228 4.09 11.89 14.80
CA THR A 228 3.37 10.87 14.06
C THR A 228 2.57 11.49 12.92
N ALA A 229 2.58 10.82 11.78
CA ALA A 229 1.83 11.23 10.59
C ALA A 229 0.52 10.43 10.41
N ASN A 230 0.22 9.48 11.30
CA ASN A 230 -0.93 8.59 11.18
C ASN A 230 -1.69 8.48 12.50
N TYR A 231 -2.99 8.22 12.43
CA TYR A 231 -3.84 7.88 13.57
C TYR A 231 -3.55 6.46 14.09
N ASP A 232 -3.95 6.19 15.33
CA ASP A 232 -3.91 4.87 15.98
C ASP A 232 -2.54 4.19 15.97
N GLN A 233 -1.50 4.96 16.28
CA GLN A 233 -0.16 4.41 16.37
C GLN A 233 0.14 3.98 17.81
N ARG A 234 0.71 2.79 17.94
CA ARG A 234 1.22 2.26 19.19
C ARG A 234 2.71 2.03 19.09
N LEU A 235 3.40 2.46 20.09
CA LEU A 235 4.78 2.13 20.35
C LEU A 235 4.79 1.04 21.42
N ASN A 236 5.47 -0.07 21.20
CA ASN A 236 5.66 -1.07 22.24
C ASN A 236 7.02 -0.87 22.88
N VAL A 237 7.11 -1.14 24.16
CA VAL A 237 8.37 -1.12 24.90
C VAL A 237 8.53 -2.39 25.72
N SER A 238 9.73 -2.96 25.74
CA SER A 238 10.14 -3.97 26.71
C SER A 238 11.37 -3.49 27.48
N VAL A 239 11.55 -4.02 28.67
CA VAL A 239 12.65 -3.68 29.56
C VAL A 239 13.45 -4.96 29.81
N ASN A 240 14.79 -4.92 29.62
CA ASN A 240 15.73 -5.97 29.97
C ASN A 240 15.33 -7.37 29.45
N ASP A 241 14.98 -7.50 28.18
CA ASP A 241 14.55 -8.77 27.54
C ASP A 241 13.32 -9.43 28.19
N ALA A 242 12.54 -8.68 28.97
CA ALA A 242 11.28 -9.19 29.49
C ALA A 242 10.33 -9.59 28.34
N ASP A 243 9.67 -10.74 28.48
CA ASP A 243 8.64 -11.21 27.53
C ASP A 243 7.38 -10.34 27.53
N SER A 244 7.24 -9.45 28.51
CA SER A 244 6.10 -8.55 28.63
C SER A 244 6.29 -7.30 27.77
N GLU A 245 5.36 -7.08 26.87
CA GLU A 245 5.27 -5.87 26.05
C GLU A 245 4.35 -4.84 26.72
N ILE A 246 4.79 -3.60 26.82
CA ILE A 246 3.99 -2.47 27.32
C ILE A 246 3.64 -1.62 26.10
N ALA A 247 2.35 -1.47 25.82
CA ALA A 247 1.88 -0.60 24.77
C ALA A 247 1.85 0.86 25.23
N VAL A 248 2.44 1.74 24.43
CA VAL A 248 2.45 3.19 24.63
C VAL A 248 1.59 3.80 23.53
N ASP A 249 0.47 4.37 23.88
CA ASP A 249 -0.37 5.09 22.90
C ASP A 249 0.30 6.42 22.55
N VAL A 250 0.49 6.64 21.26
CA VAL A 250 1.12 7.86 20.75
C VAL A 250 0.09 8.74 20.05
N PRO A 251 0.08 10.06 20.34
CA PRO A 251 -0.89 10.96 19.76
C PRO A 251 -0.64 11.17 18.25
N PHE A 252 -1.69 11.54 17.54
CA PHE A 252 -1.58 12.05 16.18
C PHE A 252 -1.09 13.49 16.22
N THR A 253 0.07 13.79 15.65
CA THR A 253 0.76 15.06 15.89
C THR A 253 0.89 15.98 14.69
N VAL A 254 0.57 15.53 13.48
CA VAL A 254 0.66 16.30 12.22
C VAL A 254 1.95 17.13 12.13
N GLY A 255 3.08 16.49 12.37
CA GLY A 255 4.40 17.14 12.26
C GLY A 255 4.87 17.94 13.48
N ASN A 256 4.09 18.04 14.54
CA ASN A 256 4.52 18.65 15.80
C ASN A 256 4.96 17.60 16.81
N TRP A 257 5.94 17.93 17.66
CA TRP A 257 6.34 17.07 18.76
C TRP A 257 5.28 17.10 19.86
N GLN A 258 4.82 15.93 20.29
CA GLN A 258 3.91 15.79 21.43
C GLN A 258 4.35 14.61 22.31
N ASP A 259 3.96 14.68 23.57
CA ASP A 259 4.20 13.60 24.51
C ASP A 259 3.18 12.47 24.34
N SER A 260 3.65 11.24 24.41
CA SER A 260 2.79 10.06 24.49
C SER A 260 2.04 10.02 25.81
N THR A 261 1.01 9.17 25.89
CA THR A 261 0.44 8.81 27.19
C THR A 261 1.52 8.17 28.08
N PRO A 262 1.72 8.64 29.32
CA PRO A 262 2.69 8.04 30.23
C PRO A 262 2.36 6.59 30.54
N VAL A 263 3.37 5.71 30.51
CA VAL A 263 3.24 4.31 30.94
C VAL A 263 4.19 4.03 32.09
N THR A 264 3.81 3.08 32.96
CA THR A 264 4.66 2.65 34.05
C THR A 264 5.55 1.50 33.61
N ILE A 265 6.87 1.64 33.81
CA ILE A 265 7.86 0.59 33.57
C ILE A 265 8.57 0.27 34.90
N SER A 266 9.05 -0.98 35.03
CA SER A 266 9.88 -1.39 36.16
C SER A 266 11.34 -1.46 35.72
N LEU A 267 12.21 -0.82 36.48
CA LEU A 267 13.66 -0.81 36.24
C LEU A 267 14.39 -1.43 37.43
N GLU A 268 15.47 -2.13 37.17
CA GLU A 268 16.42 -2.59 38.17
C GLU A 268 17.45 -1.48 38.45
N GLU A 269 18.06 -1.49 39.62
CA GLU A 269 19.19 -0.60 39.90
C GLU A 269 20.35 -0.90 38.96
N GLY A 270 20.93 0.11 38.34
CA GLY A 270 22.00 0.00 37.38
C GLY A 270 21.55 0.09 35.92
N GLU A 271 22.27 -0.56 35.01
CA GLU A 271 22.00 -0.50 33.58
C GLU A 271 20.73 -1.27 33.22
N ASN A 272 19.84 -0.59 32.49
CA ASN A 272 18.65 -1.17 31.90
C ASN A 272 18.62 -0.90 30.40
N VAL A 273 18.10 -1.84 29.62
CA VAL A 273 17.92 -1.72 28.18
C VAL A 273 16.43 -1.64 27.88
N LEU A 274 16.00 -0.50 27.34
CA LEU A 274 14.65 -0.31 26.83
C LEU A 274 14.65 -0.56 25.32
N ARG A 275 13.81 -1.48 24.83
CA ARG A 275 13.63 -1.76 23.43
C ARG A 275 12.27 -1.29 22.99
N PHE A 276 12.27 -0.43 22.01
CA PHE A 276 11.06 0.15 21.41
C PHE A 276 10.85 -0.42 20.02
N TRP A 277 9.62 -0.75 19.71
CA TRP A 277 9.23 -1.14 18.36
C TRP A 277 7.77 -0.79 18.10
N ARG A 278 7.40 -0.81 16.85
CA ARG A 278 6.04 -0.57 16.41
C ARG A 278 5.46 -1.85 15.85
N ASN A 279 4.29 -2.25 16.34
CA ASN A 279 3.46 -3.23 15.66
C ASN A 279 2.65 -2.49 14.61
N ARG A 280 2.59 -3.02 13.41
CA ARG A 280 1.72 -2.53 12.35
C ARG A 280 0.28 -2.99 12.55
#